data_bbc4f103b310bc3777b67683637c685f
#
_entry.id   bbc4f103b310bc3777b67683637c685f
#
_cell.length_a   1.000
_cell.length_b   1.000
_cell.length_c   1.000
_cell.angle_alpha   90.00
_cell.angle_beta   90.00
_cell.angle_gamma   90.00
#
_symmetry.space_group_name_H-M   'P 1'
#
loop_
_entity.id
_entity.type
_entity.pdbx_description
1 polymer ?
#
loop_
_entity_poly.entity_id
_entity_poly.type
_entity_poly.pdbx_seq_one_letter_code
_entity_poly.pdbx_strand_id
1 'polypeptide(L)'
;VIGDIVLSAASQQYGGFTVPNIELILEPYAEKSYEAGIERYEGLGLSRERAEEEAMKDVKREFEQGFQGLEYKFNSVSSSRGDYPFITMTAGTGTGRFAKMATISMLDVRRRGQGKEGHKKPVLFPKLVFLYDKNLHGLGCELEDVFEAGIRCSRQTMYPDWLSLTGEGYIASMYKKYGKIISPMGCRAFLSPWYKEGGMKPVDEKDEPIFVGRFNIGAVSLHLPMIYAKSKQEGKDFHEVLDYYLNLIRELHIRTYEYLGEMKASTNPLAYCEGGFLGGHLGIHDKIK
;
A
#
# COMPACT_ATOMS: atom_id res chain seq x y z
N VAL A 1 13.48 -8.41 0.87
CA VAL A 1 12.26 -9.13 1.30
C VAL A 1 10.99 -8.42 0.81
N ILE A 2 10.65 -7.19 1.29
CA ILE A 2 9.39 -6.50 0.87
C ILE A 2 9.27 -6.42 -0.65
N GLY A 3 10.33 -6.02 -1.35
CA GLY A 3 10.31 -5.94 -2.81
C GLY A 3 10.03 -7.27 -3.51
N ASP A 4 10.49 -8.39 -2.95
CA ASP A 4 10.26 -9.71 -3.51
C ASP A 4 8.84 -10.20 -3.26
N ILE A 5 8.31 -9.93 -2.07
CA ILE A 5 6.89 -10.18 -1.74
C ILE A 5 5.98 -9.39 -2.67
N VAL A 6 6.27 -8.10 -2.88
CA VAL A 6 5.50 -7.24 -3.77
C VAL A 6 5.50 -7.76 -5.22
N LEU A 7 6.66 -8.16 -5.75
CA LEU A 7 6.75 -8.70 -7.11
C LEU A 7 6.00 -10.04 -7.23
N SER A 8 6.10 -10.89 -6.22
CA SER A 8 5.34 -12.15 -6.16
C SER A 8 3.84 -11.89 -6.12
N ALA A 9 3.37 -11.02 -5.22
CA ALA A 9 1.96 -10.67 -5.10
C ALA A 9 1.40 -10.00 -6.37
N ALA A 10 2.18 -9.15 -7.02
CA ALA A 10 1.78 -8.46 -8.25
C ALA A 10 1.43 -9.43 -9.38
N SER A 11 2.06 -10.61 -9.41
CA SER A 11 1.76 -11.63 -10.42
C SER A 11 0.47 -12.43 -10.14
N GLN A 12 -0.05 -12.36 -8.91
CA GLN A 12 -1.16 -13.20 -8.43
C GLN A 12 -2.51 -12.47 -8.42
N GLN A 13 -2.53 -11.16 -8.57
CA GLN A 13 -3.76 -10.38 -8.47
C GLN A 13 -3.94 -9.39 -9.63
N TYR A 14 -5.15 -8.89 -9.77
CA TYR A 14 -5.50 -7.84 -10.72
C TYR A 14 -5.29 -6.44 -10.12
N GLY A 15 -4.78 -5.54 -10.97
CA GLY A 15 -4.64 -4.13 -10.60
C GLY A 15 -3.58 -3.87 -9.53
N GLY A 16 -3.70 -2.73 -8.88
CA GLY A 16 -2.76 -2.31 -7.86
C GLY A 16 -3.05 -2.89 -6.48
N PHE A 17 -2.07 -2.78 -5.62
CA PHE A 17 -2.20 -3.10 -4.20
C PHE A 17 -1.37 -2.13 -3.36
N THR A 18 -1.54 -2.18 -2.06
CA THR A 18 -0.93 -1.21 -1.15
C THR A 18 -0.21 -1.90 -0.01
N VAL A 19 0.97 -1.39 0.33
CA VAL A 19 1.62 -1.61 1.62
C VAL A 19 1.25 -0.42 2.51
N PRO A 20 0.32 -0.61 3.46
CA PRO A 20 -0.13 0.48 4.32
C PRO A 20 0.89 0.79 5.40
N ASN A 21 1.04 2.07 5.76
CA ASN A 21 1.86 2.52 6.89
C ASN A 21 3.24 1.86 6.94
N ILE A 22 3.98 1.96 5.82
CA ILE A 22 5.27 1.26 5.67
C ILE A 22 6.25 1.60 6.80
N GLU A 23 6.19 2.80 7.32
CA GLU A 23 7.02 3.28 8.43
C GLU A 23 6.80 2.48 9.72
N LEU A 24 5.53 2.12 10.01
CA LEU A 24 5.18 1.33 11.20
C LEU A 24 5.58 -0.13 11.03
N ILE A 25 5.54 -0.65 9.80
CA ILE A 25 6.02 -2.01 9.49
C ILE A 25 7.52 -2.12 9.68
N LEU A 26 8.27 -1.07 9.31
CA LEU A 26 9.73 -1.07 9.35
C LEU A 26 10.30 -0.71 10.72
N GLU A 27 9.59 0.05 11.54
CA GLU A 27 10.06 0.55 12.83
C GLU A 27 10.63 -0.53 13.76
N PRO A 28 9.96 -1.68 14.02
CA PRO A 28 10.51 -2.70 14.91
C PRO A 28 11.77 -3.40 14.37
N TYR A 29 11.95 -3.40 13.06
CA TYR A 29 13.19 -3.91 12.46
C TYR A 29 14.33 -2.91 12.55
N ALA A 30 14.02 -1.63 12.41
CA ALA A 30 14.99 -0.55 12.60
C ALA A 30 15.50 -0.48 14.04
N GLU A 31 14.62 -0.70 15.04
CA GLU A 31 15.02 -0.79 16.43
C GLU A 31 16.05 -1.92 16.64
N LYS A 32 15.78 -3.11 16.09
CA LYS A 32 16.73 -4.23 16.16
C LYS A 32 18.06 -3.94 15.46
N SER A 33 18.03 -3.29 14.29
CA SER A 33 19.26 -2.87 13.61
C SER A 33 20.06 -1.87 14.44
N TYR A 34 19.36 -0.95 15.10
CA TYR A 34 19.97 0.04 15.98
C TYR A 34 20.64 -0.60 17.18
N GLU A 35 19.93 -1.47 17.90
CA GLU A 35 20.47 -2.21 19.06
C GLU A 35 21.69 -3.04 18.67
N ALA A 36 21.61 -3.82 17.58
CA ALA A 36 22.72 -4.59 17.07
C ALA A 36 23.90 -3.71 16.62
N GLY A 37 23.61 -2.52 16.10
CA GLY A 37 24.61 -1.52 15.76
C GLY A 37 25.38 -1.02 16.98
N ILE A 38 24.66 -0.72 18.07
CA ILE A 38 25.28 -0.29 19.33
C ILE A 38 26.20 -1.37 19.87
N GLU A 39 25.72 -2.60 20.00
CA GLU A 39 26.52 -3.74 20.51
C GLU A 39 27.78 -3.91 19.67
N ARG A 40 27.68 -3.81 18.34
CA ARG A 40 28.83 -3.90 17.43
C ARG A 40 29.85 -2.81 17.69
N TYR A 41 29.44 -1.56 17.83
CA TYR A 41 30.33 -0.42 18.02
C TYR A 41 30.95 -0.40 19.41
N GLU A 42 30.22 -0.77 20.46
CA GLU A 42 30.78 -0.98 21.79
C GLU A 42 31.83 -2.10 21.79
N GLY A 43 31.57 -3.20 21.05
CA GLY A 43 32.53 -4.29 20.83
C GLY A 43 33.80 -3.85 20.11
N LEU A 44 33.75 -2.78 19.33
CA LEU A 44 34.92 -2.14 18.68
C LEU A 44 35.61 -1.11 19.58
N GLY A 45 35.14 -0.91 20.82
CA GLY A 45 35.75 -0.02 21.80
C GLY A 45 35.26 1.43 21.77
N LEU A 46 34.14 1.73 21.10
CA LEU A 46 33.52 3.04 21.17
C LEU A 46 32.77 3.21 22.51
N SER A 47 32.70 4.46 22.98
CA SER A 47 31.80 4.78 24.09
C SER A 47 30.33 4.58 23.69
N ARG A 48 29.47 4.32 24.68
CA ARG A 48 28.02 4.14 24.46
C ARG A 48 27.42 5.28 23.63
N GLU A 49 27.72 6.52 23.97
CA GLU A 49 27.23 7.70 23.27
C GLU A 49 27.63 7.71 21.78
N ARG A 50 28.91 7.41 21.49
CA ARG A 50 29.39 7.32 20.11
C ARG A 50 28.84 6.11 19.38
N ALA A 51 28.66 5.00 20.05
CA ALA A 51 28.04 3.80 19.48
C ALA A 51 26.59 4.07 19.04
N GLU A 52 25.82 4.80 19.86
CA GLU A 52 24.46 5.23 19.54
C GLU A 52 24.40 6.16 18.33
N GLU A 53 25.33 7.15 18.25
CA GLU A 53 25.42 8.04 17.08
C GLU A 53 25.71 7.30 15.79
N GLU A 54 26.67 6.39 15.81
CA GLU A 54 27.05 5.62 14.59
C GLU A 54 25.95 4.62 14.20
N ALA A 55 25.34 3.94 15.18
CA ALA A 55 24.20 3.05 14.95
C ALA A 55 23.02 3.81 14.31
N MET A 56 22.74 5.04 14.76
CA MET A 56 21.70 5.88 14.18
C MET A 56 21.99 6.25 12.72
N LYS A 57 23.25 6.56 12.40
CA LYS A 57 23.67 6.83 11.02
C LYS A 57 23.52 5.60 10.13
N ASP A 58 23.86 4.43 10.65
CA ASP A 58 23.71 3.17 9.94
C ASP A 58 22.23 2.88 9.63
N VAL A 59 21.33 2.99 10.60
CA VAL A 59 19.89 2.78 10.39
C VAL A 59 19.34 3.76 9.34
N LYS A 60 19.75 5.03 9.40
CA LYS A 60 19.36 6.01 8.38
C LYS A 60 19.82 5.59 7.00
N ARG A 61 21.07 5.14 6.88
CA ARG A 61 21.65 4.64 5.62
C ARG A 61 20.93 3.39 5.12
N GLU A 62 20.55 2.48 6.01
CA GLU A 62 19.75 1.30 5.67
C GLU A 62 18.38 1.67 5.09
N PHE A 63 17.68 2.65 5.67
CA PHE A 63 16.44 3.17 5.10
C PHE A 63 16.65 3.79 3.71
N GLU A 64 17.64 4.65 3.55
CA GLU A 64 17.92 5.28 2.26
C GLU A 64 18.25 4.25 1.18
N GLN A 65 19.10 3.29 1.46
CA GLN A 65 19.45 2.21 0.53
C GLN A 65 18.27 1.27 0.27
N GLY A 66 17.52 0.94 1.31
CA GLY A 66 16.34 0.09 1.21
C GLY A 66 15.28 0.70 0.30
N PHE A 67 14.91 1.95 0.50
CA PHE A 67 13.94 2.65 -0.35
C PHE A 67 14.45 2.88 -1.77
N GLN A 68 15.73 3.20 -1.93
CA GLN A 68 16.34 3.29 -3.25
C GLN A 68 16.28 1.96 -4.00
N GLY A 69 16.57 0.85 -3.32
CA GLY A 69 16.48 -0.48 -3.88
C GLY A 69 15.04 -0.88 -4.23
N LEU A 70 14.05 -0.50 -3.41
CA LEU A 70 12.63 -0.72 -3.71
C LEU A 70 12.19 0.07 -4.95
N GLU A 71 12.51 1.35 -5.02
CA GLU A 71 12.20 2.17 -6.20
C GLU A 71 12.86 1.61 -7.46
N TYR A 72 14.13 1.24 -7.40
CA TYR A 72 14.82 0.61 -8.53
C TYR A 72 14.09 -0.66 -8.97
N LYS A 73 13.80 -1.56 -8.03
CA LYS A 73 13.16 -2.84 -8.29
C LYS A 73 11.77 -2.65 -8.94
N PHE A 74 10.95 -1.77 -8.43
CA PHE A 74 9.59 -1.56 -8.92
C PHE A 74 9.51 -0.84 -10.28
N ASN A 75 10.59 -0.20 -10.71
CA ASN A 75 10.66 0.48 -12.01
C ASN A 75 11.52 -0.26 -13.04
N SER A 76 12.18 -1.36 -12.66
CA SER A 76 13.08 -2.11 -13.55
C SER A 76 12.76 -3.59 -13.69
N VAL A 77 11.98 -4.17 -12.75
CA VAL A 77 11.64 -5.59 -12.76
C VAL A 77 10.14 -5.75 -12.99
N SER A 78 9.78 -6.36 -14.10
CA SER A 78 8.39 -6.69 -14.43
C SER A 78 7.92 -7.97 -13.73
N SER A 79 6.60 -8.12 -13.61
CA SER A 79 5.98 -9.38 -13.21
C SER A 79 6.12 -10.45 -14.31
N SER A 80 5.74 -11.69 -14.01
CA SER A 80 5.70 -12.79 -15.00
C SER A 80 4.78 -12.50 -16.19
N ARG A 81 3.85 -11.54 -16.07
CA ARG A 81 2.95 -11.08 -17.12
C ARG A 81 3.53 -9.94 -17.96
N GLY A 82 4.73 -9.48 -17.65
CA GLY A 82 5.35 -8.35 -18.32
C GLY A 82 4.96 -6.98 -17.74
N ASP A 83 4.11 -6.93 -16.71
CA ASP A 83 3.69 -5.68 -16.07
C ASP A 83 4.67 -5.28 -14.98
N TYR A 84 4.87 -3.98 -14.79
CA TYR A 84 5.47 -3.46 -13.56
C TYR A 84 4.45 -3.50 -12.41
N PRO A 85 4.90 -3.74 -11.17
CA PRO A 85 3.99 -3.80 -10.03
C PRO A 85 3.34 -2.44 -9.79
N PHE A 86 2.01 -2.39 -9.88
CA PHE A 86 1.24 -1.19 -9.60
C PHE A 86 1.01 -1.05 -8.10
N ILE A 87 2.07 -0.66 -7.40
CA ILE A 87 2.13 -0.62 -5.94
C ILE A 87 1.98 0.79 -5.40
N THR A 88 1.23 0.91 -4.32
CA THR A 88 1.12 2.09 -3.48
C THR A 88 1.78 1.82 -2.13
N MET A 89 2.46 2.80 -1.58
CA MET A 89 2.95 2.81 -0.20
C MET A 89 2.39 4.03 0.50
N THR A 90 1.78 3.83 1.67
CA THR A 90 1.32 4.93 2.50
C THR A 90 2.23 5.12 3.70
N ALA A 91 2.43 6.34 4.13
CA ALA A 91 3.21 6.71 5.32
C ALA A 91 2.79 8.09 5.83
N GLY A 92 3.21 8.43 7.03
CA GLY A 92 3.07 9.79 7.56
C GLY A 92 2.46 9.88 8.95
N THR A 93 1.98 8.80 9.55
CA THR A 93 1.33 8.84 10.88
C THR A 93 2.18 8.29 12.01
N GLY A 94 3.30 7.67 11.71
CA GLY A 94 4.20 7.11 12.72
C GLY A 94 4.95 8.20 13.49
N THR A 95 4.78 8.24 14.82
CA THR A 95 5.40 9.22 15.71
C THR A 95 6.73 8.73 16.31
N GLY A 96 7.00 7.43 16.26
CA GLY A 96 8.26 6.87 16.75
C GLY A 96 9.48 7.38 15.95
N ARG A 97 10.63 7.41 16.59
CA ARG A 97 11.87 7.95 16.00
C ARG A 97 12.25 7.30 14.68
N PHE A 98 12.08 5.98 14.58
CA PHE A 98 12.41 5.26 13.35
C PHE A 98 11.29 5.31 12.32
N ALA A 99 10.02 5.43 12.73
CA ALA A 99 8.91 5.68 11.83
C ALA A 99 9.06 7.04 11.13
N LYS A 100 9.39 8.11 11.88
CA LYS A 100 9.73 9.43 11.33
C LYS A 100 10.89 9.34 10.34
N MET A 101 11.99 8.69 10.77
CA MET A 101 13.18 8.51 9.93
C MET A 101 12.89 7.75 8.64
N ALA A 102 12.09 6.68 8.71
CA ALA A 102 11.67 5.90 7.55
C ALA A 102 10.87 6.76 6.56
N THR A 103 9.87 7.50 7.06
CA THR A 103 9.03 8.38 6.21
C THR A 103 9.88 9.46 5.54
N ILE A 104 10.73 10.16 6.30
CA ILE A 104 11.60 11.21 5.75
C ILE A 104 12.57 10.62 4.72
N SER A 105 13.20 9.48 5.02
CA SER A 105 14.14 8.82 4.10
C SER A 105 13.46 8.38 2.80
N MET A 106 12.24 7.84 2.87
CA MET A 106 11.44 7.47 1.70
C MET A 106 11.16 8.69 0.80
N LEU A 107 10.72 9.79 1.39
CA LEU A 107 10.43 11.03 0.67
C LEU A 107 11.69 11.66 0.07
N ASP A 108 12.81 11.63 0.79
CA ASP A 108 14.09 12.16 0.29
C ASP A 108 14.67 11.30 -0.82
N VAL A 109 14.53 9.99 -0.76
CA VAL A 109 14.93 9.09 -1.86
C VAL A 109 14.11 9.39 -3.11
N ARG A 110 12.79 9.51 -3.00
CA ARG A 110 11.92 9.90 -4.10
C ARG A 110 12.34 11.25 -4.69
N ARG A 111 12.59 12.23 -3.85
CA ARG A 111 13.01 13.57 -4.26
C ARG A 111 14.32 13.57 -5.03
N ARG A 112 15.29 12.74 -4.61
CA ARG A 112 16.60 12.62 -5.27
C ARG A 112 16.53 11.89 -6.61
N GLY A 113 15.54 11.01 -6.80
CA GLY A 113 15.40 10.19 -8.01
C GLY A 113 16.42 9.07 -8.12
N GLN A 114 16.34 8.30 -9.21
CA GLN A 114 17.16 7.12 -9.49
C GLN A 114 18.14 7.37 -10.63
N GLY A 115 19.29 6.71 -10.60
CA GLY A 115 20.33 6.77 -11.63
C GLY A 115 21.69 7.25 -11.13
N LYS A 116 22.61 7.45 -12.06
CA LYS A 116 23.96 7.94 -11.77
C LYS A 116 23.92 9.39 -11.30
N GLU A 117 24.90 9.77 -10.50
CA GLU A 117 25.06 11.16 -10.06
C GLU A 117 25.11 12.10 -11.28
N GLY A 118 24.45 13.24 -11.19
CA GLY A 118 24.27 14.18 -12.29
C GLY A 118 23.25 13.79 -13.38
N HIS A 119 22.73 12.55 -13.35
CA HIS A 119 21.78 12.04 -14.35
C HIS A 119 20.54 11.37 -13.72
N LYS A 120 20.25 11.68 -12.47
CA LYS A 120 19.10 11.10 -11.77
C LYS A 120 17.79 11.50 -12.42
N LYS A 121 16.85 10.54 -12.50
CA LYS A 121 15.53 10.72 -13.07
C LYS A 121 14.45 10.39 -12.03
N PRO A 122 13.31 11.07 -12.09
CA PRO A 122 12.17 10.70 -11.26
C PRO A 122 11.66 9.32 -11.65
N VAL A 123 11.08 8.61 -10.67
CA VAL A 123 10.48 7.29 -10.86
C VAL A 123 8.99 7.33 -10.58
N LEU A 124 8.25 6.37 -11.16
CA LEU A 124 6.80 6.30 -11.03
C LEU A 124 6.36 5.50 -9.80
N PHE A 125 7.03 4.37 -9.54
CA PHE A 125 6.66 3.44 -8.51
C PHE A 125 7.67 3.36 -7.37
N PRO A 126 7.22 3.06 -6.13
CA PRO A 126 5.83 2.94 -5.72
C PRO A 126 5.09 4.29 -5.82
N LYS A 127 3.76 4.26 -5.95
CA LYS A 127 2.97 5.46 -5.70
C LYS A 127 3.02 5.77 -4.22
N LEU A 128 3.48 6.96 -3.87
CA LEU A 128 3.56 7.38 -2.48
C LEU A 128 2.31 8.17 -2.10
N VAL A 129 1.73 7.84 -0.96
CA VAL A 129 0.59 8.56 -0.38
C VAL A 129 0.94 8.99 1.03
N PHE A 130 0.92 10.29 1.26
CA PHE A 130 1.11 10.89 2.57
C PHE A 130 -0.21 10.92 3.33
N LEU A 131 -0.23 10.33 4.50
CA LEU A 131 -1.38 10.28 5.38
C LEU A 131 -1.38 11.53 6.26
N TYR A 132 -2.20 12.51 5.88
CA TYR A 132 -2.24 13.79 6.56
C TYR A 132 -3.30 13.83 7.66
N ASP A 133 -2.87 14.07 8.89
CA ASP A 133 -3.72 14.40 10.02
C ASP A 133 -3.36 15.80 10.53
N LYS A 134 -4.33 16.72 10.54
CA LYS A 134 -4.12 18.12 10.98
C LYS A 134 -3.62 18.25 12.43
N ASN A 135 -3.87 17.24 13.26
CA ASN A 135 -3.46 17.25 14.66
C ASN A 135 -2.01 16.77 14.86
N LEU A 136 -1.45 16.08 13.84
CA LEU A 136 -0.06 15.59 13.87
C LEU A 136 0.87 16.42 12.98
N HIS A 137 0.33 17.03 11.91
CA HIS A 137 1.08 17.71 10.87
C HIS A 137 0.72 19.20 10.83
N GLY A 138 1.60 20.04 11.18
CA GLY A 138 1.44 21.49 11.18
C GLY A 138 2.50 22.13 12.02
N LEU A 139 2.53 23.44 12.03
CA LEU A 139 3.48 24.22 12.85
C LEU A 139 3.34 23.87 14.35
N GLY A 140 4.43 23.44 14.95
CA GLY A 140 4.48 23.03 16.36
C GLY A 140 3.87 21.67 16.68
N CYS A 141 3.41 20.92 15.67
CA CYS A 141 2.92 19.56 15.88
C CYS A 141 4.05 18.52 15.86
N GLU A 142 3.77 17.34 16.41
CA GLU A 142 4.76 16.26 16.61
C GLU A 142 5.44 15.78 15.33
N LEU A 143 4.76 15.84 14.20
CA LEU A 143 5.23 15.40 12.89
C LEU A 143 5.46 16.57 11.91
N GLU A 144 5.80 17.76 12.41
CA GLU A 144 6.09 18.92 11.57
C GLU A 144 7.24 18.64 10.60
N ASP A 145 8.32 18.01 11.05
CA ASP A 145 9.48 17.63 10.25
C ASP A 145 9.14 16.65 9.13
N VAL A 146 8.27 15.69 9.42
CA VAL A 146 7.74 14.72 8.44
C VAL A 146 6.87 15.43 7.40
N PHE A 147 6.01 16.34 7.85
CA PHE A 147 5.16 17.14 6.97
C PHE A 147 6.00 18.01 6.02
N GLU A 148 7.00 18.71 6.55
CA GLU A 148 7.92 19.50 5.74
C GLU A 148 8.67 18.66 4.70
N ALA A 149 9.11 17.45 5.05
CA ALA A 149 9.72 16.53 4.10
C ALA A 149 8.75 16.16 2.98
N GLY A 150 7.47 15.93 3.30
CA GLY A 150 6.39 15.71 2.33
C GLY A 150 6.22 16.90 1.37
N ILE A 151 6.15 18.12 1.90
CA ILE A 151 6.04 19.34 1.09
C ILE A 151 7.27 19.53 0.19
N ARG A 152 8.48 19.34 0.71
CA ARG A 152 9.70 19.42 -0.09
C ARG A 152 9.72 18.42 -1.25
N CYS A 153 9.26 17.19 -0.99
CA CYS A 153 9.14 16.15 -2.00
C CYS A 153 8.09 16.52 -3.06
N SER A 154 6.89 16.93 -2.65
CA SER A 154 5.81 17.32 -3.56
C SER A 154 6.21 18.47 -4.48
N ARG A 155 6.90 19.47 -3.97
CA ARG A 155 7.36 20.61 -4.75
C ARG A 155 8.29 20.22 -5.91
N GLN A 156 9.05 19.14 -5.76
CA GLN A 156 10.06 18.74 -6.75
C GLN A 156 9.55 17.62 -7.67
N THR A 157 8.71 16.71 -7.18
CA THR A 157 8.34 15.48 -7.88
C THR A 157 6.84 15.32 -8.12
N MET A 158 6.01 16.22 -7.58
CA MET A 158 4.55 16.10 -7.51
C MET A 158 4.06 14.87 -6.69
N TYR A 159 4.95 14.21 -5.98
CA TYR A 159 4.65 13.14 -5.02
C TYR A 159 5.10 13.58 -3.62
N PRO A 160 4.49 13.04 -2.56
CA PRO A 160 3.41 12.05 -2.51
C PRO A 160 2.04 12.65 -2.89
N ASP A 161 1.08 11.77 -3.23
CA ASP A 161 -0.35 12.12 -3.15
C ASP A 161 -0.72 12.34 -1.69
N TRP A 162 -1.67 13.25 -1.42
CA TRP A 162 -2.07 13.61 -0.06
C TRP A 162 -3.44 13.03 0.25
N LEU A 163 -3.53 12.24 1.34
CA LEU A 163 -4.77 11.71 1.86
C LEU A 163 -5.07 12.33 3.23
N SER A 164 -6.12 13.17 3.30
CA SER A 164 -6.57 13.73 4.57
C SER A 164 -7.31 12.68 5.40
N LEU A 165 -6.82 12.47 6.62
CA LEU A 165 -7.44 11.62 7.63
C LEU A 165 -8.38 12.41 8.56
N THR A 166 -8.40 13.74 8.42
CA THR A 166 -9.22 14.64 9.20
C THR A 166 -10.09 15.49 8.30
N GLY A 167 -11.29 15.82 8.75
CA GLY A 167 -12.28 16.54 7.98
C GLY A 167 -13.55 15.71 7.76
N GLU A 168 -14.25 16.01 6.69
CA GLU A 168 -15.46 15.30 6.30
C GLU A 168 -15.16 14.22 5.26
N GLY A 169 -15.96 13.16 5.26
CA GLY A 169 -15.89 12.08 4.28
C GLY A 169 -15.63 10.71 4.88
N TYR A 170 -15.77 9.73 4.03
CA TYR A 170 -15.74 8.31 4.39
C TYR A 170 -14.43 7.90 5.07
N ILE A 171 -13.27 8.25 4.50
CA ILE A 171 -11.96 7.85 5.02
C ILE A 171 -11.72 8.47 6.42
N ALA A 172 -12.02 9.76 6.57
CA ALA A 172 -11.89 10.45 7.84
C ALA A 172 -12.85 9.89 8.91
N SER A 173 -14.07 9.54 8.53
CA SER A 173 -15.05 8.90 9.42
C SER A 173 -14.57 7.54 9.90
N MET A 174 -14.00 6.72 9.03
CA MET A 174 -13.45 5.40 9.38
C MET A 174 -12.23 5.53 10.29
N TYR A 175 -11.33 6.45 9.99
CA TYR A 175 -10.17 6.73 10.82
C TYR A 175 -10.59 7.22 12.22
N LYS A 176 -11.54 8.16 12.30
CA LYS A 176 -12.07 8.65 13.57
C LYS A 176 -12.72 7.55 14.42
N LYS A 177 -13.45 6.64 13.77
CA LYS A 177 -14.20 5.59 14.48
C LYS A 177 -13.31 4.44 14.94
N TYR A 178 -12.38 3.99 14.09
CA TYR A 178 -11.63 2.76 14.31
C TYR A 178 -10.13 2.97 14.57
N GLY A 179 -9.61 4.19 14.41
CA GLY A 179 -8.17 4.46 14.50
C GLY A 179 -7.36 3.77 13.38
N LYS A 180 -8.04 3.20 12.38
CA LYS A 180 -7.45 2.45 11.27
C LYS A 180 -7.69 3.16 9.95
N ILE A 181 -6.75 3.05 9.03
CA ILE A 181 -6.77 3.77 7.77
C ILE A 181 -7.15 2.84 6.63
N ILE A 182 -8.11 3.27 5.83
CA ILE A 182 -8.39 2.63 4.55
C ILE A 182 -7.41 3.25 3.53
N SER A 183 -6.36 2.52 3.25
CA SER A 183 -5.34 2.95 2.29
C SER A 183 -5.87 2.88 0.85
N PRO A 184 -5.55 3.86 0.00
CA PRO A 184 -5.88 3.79 -1.41
C PRO A 184 -5.09 2.67 -2.07
N MET A 185 -5.69 2.03 -3.06
CA MET A 185 -5.09 0.97 -3.83
C MET A 185 -4.82 1.46 -5.25
N GLY A 186 -3.59 1.30 -5.70
CA GLY A 186 -3.18 1.80 -7.00
C GLY A 186 -3.24 3.32 -7.10
N CYS A 187 -4.13 3.86 -7.92
CA CYS A 187 -4.21 5.31 -8.14
C CYS A 187 -4.98 6.06 -7.05
N ARG A 188 -6.16 5.65 -6.69
CA ARG A 188 -7.06 6.27 -5.67
C ARG A 188 -8.32 5.42 -5.51
N ALA A 189 -8.22 4.13 -5.73
CA ALA A 189 -9.33 3.22 -5.49
C ALA A 189 -9.39 2.90 -4.01
N PHE A 190 -10.46 3.29 -3.37
CA PHE A 190 -10.73 2.93 -1.98
C PHE A 190 -11.71 1.78 -1.96
N LEU A 191 -11.38 0.72 -1.22
CA LEU A 191 -12.29 -0.39 -1.04
C LEU A 191 -13.44 0.04 -0.12
N SER A 192 -14.67 -0.28 -0.52
CA SER A 192 -15.84 -0.11 0.34
C SER A 192 -15.66 -0.89 1.64
N PRO A 193 -16.24 -0.46 2.77
CA PRO A 193 -16.23 -1.26 3.98
C PRO A 193 -16.82 -2.64 3.69
N TRP A 194 -16.15 -3.65 4.22
CA TRP A 194 -16.64 -5.01 4.25
C TRP A 194 -16.42 -5.54 5.66
N TYR A 195 -17.50 -5.76 6.36
CA TYR A 195 -17.50 -6.21 7.73
C TYR A 195 -17.30 -7.72 7.78
N LYS A 196 -16.61 -8.20 8.81
CA LYS A 196 -16.23 -9.62 8.91
C LYS A 196 -17.44 -10.55 8.91
N GLU A 197 -18.49 -10.19 9.62
CA GLU A 197 -19.69 -11.00 9.79
C GLU A 197 -20.86 -10.53 8.92
N GLY A 198 -21.06 -9.22 8.83
CA GLY A 198 -22.22 -8.64 8.14
C GLY A 198 -22.00 -8.28 6.66
N GLY A 199 -20.78 -8.39 6.15
CA GLY A 199 -20.48 -8.05 4.77
C GLY A 199 -20.59 -6.54 4.50
N MET A 200 -21.57 -6.11 3.70
CA MET A 200 -21.73 -4.69 3.35
C MET A 200 -22.21 -3.81 4.52
N LYS A 201 -22.81 -4.40 5.55
CA LYS A 201 -23.30 -3.71 6.75
C LYS A 201 -22.90 -4.50 7.98
N PRO A 202 -22.53 -3.85 9.08
CA PRO A 202 -22.20 -4.56 10.30
C PRO A 202 -23.45 -5.26 10.87
N VAL A 203 -23.28 -6.44 11.47
CA VAL A 203 -24.35 -7.14 12.20
C VAL A 203 -24.61 -6.48 13.54
N ASP A 204 -23.57 -5.94 14.17
CA ASP A 204 -23.63 -5.20 15.44
C ASP A 204 -22.49 -4.19 15.54
N GLU A 205 -22.34 -3.52 16.70
CA GLU A 205 -21.31 -2.51 16.95
C GLU A 205 -19.89 -3.08 17.08
N LYS A 206 -19.75 -4.39 17.27
CA LYS A 206 -18.46 -5.08 17.43
C LYS A 206 -17.93 -5.63 16.10
N ASP A 207 -18.81 -5.72 15.10
CA ASP A 207 -18.41 -6.15 13.77
C ASP A 207 -17.57 -5.08 13.10
N GLU A 208 -16.27 -5.36 12.98
CA GLU A 208 -15.29 -4.42 12.41
C GLU A 208 -15.11 -4.66 10.90
N PRO A 209 -14.89 -3.57 10.12
CA PRO A 209 -14.56 -3.71 8.72
C PRO A 209 -13.15 -4.26 8.53
N ILE A 210 -12.97 -4.99 7.44
CA ILE A 210 -11.66 -5.51 7.03
C ILE A 210 -10.87 -4.39 6.37
N PHE A 211 -9.78 -3.97 7.00
CA PHE A 211 -8.89 -2.90 6.50
C PHE A 211 -7.75 -3.44 5.63
N VAL A 212 -7.29 -4.66 5.87
CA VAL A 212 -6.13 -5.28 5.19
C VAL A 212 -6.49 -6.71 4.78
N GLY A 213 -5.77 -7.23 3.77
CA GLY A 213 -5.91 -8.63 3.34
C GLY A 213 -6.97 -8.84 2.24
N ARG A 214 -7.61 -7.77 1.74
CA ARG A 214 -8.50 -7.82 0.58
C ARG A 214 -7.72 -7.59 -0.71
N PHE A 215 -8.10 -8.25 -1.78
CA PHE A 215 -7.44 -8.10 -3.08
C PHE A 215 -8.42 -8.12 -4.25
N ASN A 216 -7.98 -7.65 -5.41
CA ASN A 216 -8.78 -7.65 -6.63
C ASN A 216 -8.74 -9.03 -7.30
N ILE A 217 -9.90 -9.56 -7.63
CA ILE A 217 -10.05 -10.85 -8.33
C ILE A 217 -10.22 -10.68 -9.84
N GLY A 218 -10.51 -9.47 -10.31
CA GLY A 218 -10.66 -9.21 -11.74
C GLY A 218 -11.20 -7.82 -12.03
N ALA A 219 -11.10 -7.43 -13.30
CA ALA A 219 -11.66 -6.19 -13.82
C ALA A 219 -12.25 -6.45 -15.20
N VAL A 220 -13.39 -5.84 -15.49
CA VAL A 220 -14.03 -5.84 -16.80
C VAL A 220 -14.28 -4.40 -17.21
N SER A 221 -13.78 -4.04 -18.41
CA SER A 221 -13.99 -2.72 -18.97
C SER A 221 -15.19 -2.69 -19.91
N LEU A 222 -16.06 -1.71 -19.75
CA LEU A 222 -17.16 -1.42 -20.67
C LEU A 222 -16.75 -0.38 -21.70
N HIS A 223 -16.91 -0.68 -22.98
CA HIS A 223 -16.68 0.27 -24.04
C HIS A 223 -17.98 1.03 -24.36
N LEU A 224 -18.23 2.12 -23.60
CA LEU A 224 -19.48 2.88 -23.67
C LEU A 224 -19.83 3.38 -25.07
N PRO A 225 -18.90 3.88 -25.93
CA PRO A 225 -19.20 4.22 -27.31
C PRO A 225 -19.77 3.08 -28.13
N MET A 226 -19.26 1.85 -27.94
CA MET A 226 -19.79 0.67 -28.62
C MET A 226 -21.20 0.28 -28.12
N ILE A 227 -21.45 0.40 -26.81
CA ILE A 227 -22.77 0.18 -26.23
C ILE A 227 -23.78 1.19 -26.82
N TYR A 228 -23.38 2.46 -26.93
CA TYR A 228 -24.20 3.49 -27.56
C TYR A 228 -24.49 3.17 -29.05
N ALA A 229 -23.46 2.82 -29.81
CA ALA A 229 -23.64 2.43 -31.22
C ALA A 229 -24.61 1.24 -31.36
N LYS A 230 -24.49 0.24 -30.47
CA LYS A 230 -25.40 -0.91 -30.44
C LYS A 230 -26.83 -0.50 -30.10
N SER A 231 -27.04 0.37 -29.14
CA SER A 231 -28.38 0.89 -28.80
C SER A 231 -29.04 1.53 -30.02
N LYS A 232 -28.31 2.33 -30.78
CA LYS A 232 -28.81 2.95 -32.01
C LYS A 232 -29.12 1.92 -33.10
N GLN A 233 -28.26 0.94 -33.28
CA GLN A 233 -28.45 -0.13 -34.27
C GLN A 233 -29.68 -1.00 -33.93
N GLU A 234 -29.92 -1.28 -32.65
CA GLU A 234 -31.03 -2.10 -32.20
C GLU A 234 -32.32 -1.27 -31.95
N GLY A 235 -32.28 0.05 -32.06
CA GLY A 235 -33.41 0.94 -31.76
C GLY A 235 -33.83 0.91 -30.27
N LYS A 236 -32.91 0.55 -29.37
CA LYS A 236 -33.13 0.45 -27.92
C LYS A 236 -32.63 1.68 -27.19
N ASP A 237 -33.13 1.89 -25.99
CA ASP A 237 -32.59 2.90 -25.08
C ASP A 237 -31.16 2.52 -24.67
N PHE A 238 -30.30 3.54 -24.56
CA PHE A 238 -28.90 3.33 -24.15
C PHE A 238 -28.77 2.68 -22.77
N HIS A 239 -29.60 3.11 -21.82
CA HIS A 239 -29.53 2.58 -20.46
C HIS A 239 -29.99 1.12 -20.40
N GLU A 240 -30.99 0.75 -21.20
CA GLU A 240 -31.42 -0.65 -21.32
C GLU A 240 -30.29 -1.55 -21.79
N VAL A 241 -29.55 -1.13 -22.83
CA VAL A 241 -28.40 -1.91 -23.33
C VAL A 241 -27.24 -1.89 -22.33
N LEU A 242 -27.01 -0.77 -21.65
CA LEU A 242 -25.98 -0.67 -20.62
C LEU A 242 -26.30 -1.60 -19.43
N ASP A 243 -27.52 -1.60 -18.94
CA ASP A 243 -27.96 -2.44 -17.82
C ASP A 243 -27.83 -3.92 -18.14
N TYR A 244 -28.11 -4.32 -19.37
CA TYR A 244 -27.88 -5.69 -19.83
C TYR A 244 -26.41 -6.09 -19.64
N TYR A 245 -25.45 -5.26 -20.08
CA TYR A 245 -24.03 -5.57 -19.94
C TYR A 245 -23.55 -5.48 -18.48
N LEU A 246 -24.07 -4.55 -17.69
CA LEU A 246 -23.77 -4.46 -16.27
C LEU A 246 -24.20 -5.73 -15.51
N ASN A 247 -25.38 -6.26 -15.84
CA ASN A 247 -25.86 -7.53 -15.27
C ASN A 247 -24.98 -8.72 -15.67
N LEU A 248 -24.55 -8.80 -16.93
CA LEU A 248 -23.60 -9.84 -17.37
C LEU A 248 -22.27 -9.77 -16.61
N ILE A 249 -21.74 -8.57 -16.43
CA ILE A 249 -20.50 -8.36 -15.69
C ILE A 249 -20.66 -8.75 -14.22
N ARG A 250 -21.76 -8.35 -13.62
CA ARG A 250 -22.10 -8.75 -12.23
C ARG A 250 -22.11 -10.27 -12.08
N GLU A 251 -22.79 -10.96 -12.98
CA GLU A 251 -22.84 -12.43 -12.95
C GLU A 251 -21.45 -13.06 -13.16
N LEU A 252 -20.66 -12.53 -14.09
CA LEU A 252 -19.29 -12.97 -14.30
C LEU A 252 -18.43 -12.83 -13.04
N HIS A 253 -18.50 -11.68 -12.36
CA HIS A 253 -17.74 -11.45 -11.13
C HIS A 253 -18.19 -12.38 -10.00
N ILE A 254 -19.49 -12.63 -9.86
CA ILE A 254 -20.02 -13.58 -8.86
C ILE A 254 -19.48 -14.99 -9.13
N ARG A 255 -19.58 -15.47 -10.37
CA ARG A 255 -19.05 -16.79 -10.75
C ARG A 255 -17.54 -16.90 -10.55
N THR A 256 -16.79 -15.84 -10.88
CA THR A 256 -15.33 -15.79 -10.65
C THR A 256 -15.03 -15.87 -9.16
N TYR A 257 -15.76 -15.11 -8.32
CA TYR A 257 -15.61 -15.15 -6.88
C TYR A 257 -15.89 -16.55 -6.30
N GLU A 258 -16.98 -17.18 -6.73
CA GLU A 258 -17.34 -18.53 -6.29
C GLU A 258 -16.30 -19.56 -6.72
N TYR A 259 -15.87 -19.50 -7.98
CA TYR A 259 -14.82 -20.42 -8.51
C TYR A 259 -13.51 -20.28 -7.74
N LEU A 260 -13.02 -19.05 -7.53
CA LEU A 260 -11.79 -18.82 -6.79
C LEU A 260 -11.94 -19.18 -5.32
N GLY A 261 -13.10 -18.91 -4.72
CA GLY A 261 -13.39 -19.25 -3.33
C GLY A 261 -13.37 -20.74 -3.04
N GLU A 262 -13.75 -21.57 -4.01
CA GLU A 262 -13.71 -23.03 -3.89
C GLU A 262 -12.31 -23.64 -4.05
N MET A 263 -11.32 -22.85 -4.50
CA MET A 263 -9.92 -23.30 -4.59
C MET A 263 -9.35 -23.50 -3.19
N LYS A 264 -8.47 -24.47 -3.06
CA LYS A 264 -7.76 -24.73 -1.79
C LYS A 264 -6.60 -23.76 -1.61
N ALA A 265 -6.30 -23.42 -0.35
CA ALA A 265 -5.16 -22.59 0.01
C ALA A 265 -3.81 -23.19 -0.46
N SER A 266 -3.76 -24.51 -0.64
CA SER A 266 -2.60 -25.21 -1.22
C SER A 266 -2.24 -24.76 -2.64
N THR A 267 -3.12 -24.05 -3.34
CA THR A 267 -2.83 -23.49 -4.67
C THR A 267 -1.74 -22.42 -4.60
N ASN A 268 -1.72 -21.64 -3.53
CA ASN A 268 -0.64 -20.70 -3.22
C ASN A 268 -0.45 -20.56 -1.69
N PRO A 269 0.29 -21.49 -1.06
CA PRO A 269 0.45 -21.51 0.40
C PRO A 269 1.09 -20.23 0.94
N LEU A 270 2.04 -19.64 0.21
CA LEU A 270 2.70 -18.38 0.62
C LEU A 270 1.74 -17.19 0.67
N ALA A 271 0.66 -17.25 -0.08
CA ALA A 271 -0.35 -16.19 -0.05
C ALA A 271 -1.42 -16.43 1.02
N TYR A 272 -1.93 -17.66 1.13
CA TYR A 272 -3.17 -17.94 1.84
C TYR A 272 -3.02 -18.69 3.15
N CYS A 273 -1.94 -19.47 3.32
CA CYS A 273 -1.76 -20.24 4.54
C CYS A 273 -1.18 -19.40 5.69
N GLU A 274 -1.24 -19.95 6.89
CA GLU A 274 -0.71 -19.32 8.10
C GLU A 274 0.73 -18.86 7.89
N GLY A 275 1.00 -17.60 8.26
CA GLY A 275 2.29 -16.94 8.01
C GLY A 275 2.46 -16.43 6.57
N GLY A 276 1.46 -16.58 5.71
CA GLY A 276 1.49 -16.07 4.35
C GLY A 276 1.40 -14.55 4.27
N PHE A 277 1.90 -13.99 3.18
CA PHE A 277 2.06 -12.54 3.02
C PHE A 277 0.75 -11.76 2.80
N LEU A 278 -0.36 -12.44 2.56
CA LEU A 278 -1.70 -11.83 2.56
C LEU A 278 -2.38 -11.87 3.94
N GLY A 279 -1.65 -12.23 4.99
CA GLY A 279 -2.19 -12.38 6.33
C GLY A 279 -3.07 -13.63 6.48
N GLY A 280 -2.77 -14.66 5.70
CA GLY A 280 -3.54 -15.89 5.65
C GLY A 280 -3.54 -16.63 6.99
N HIS A 281 -4.71 -17.19 7.29
CA HIS A 281 -4.93 -18.03 8.47
C HIS A 281 -5.43 -19.42 8.10
N LEU A 282 -5.39 -19.74 6.80
CA LEU A 282 -5.96 -20.97 6.27
C LEU A 282 -5.00 -22.13 6.43
N GLY A 283 -5.53 -23.29 6.74
CA GLY A 283 -4.83 -24.55 6.58
C GLY A 283 -4.68 -24.89 5.09
N ILE A 284 -3.69 -25.72 4.76
CA ILE A 284 -3.34 -26.05 3.37
C ILE A 284 -4.51 -26.67 2.57
N HIS A 285 -5.45 -27.30 3.24
CA HIS A 285 -6.61 -27.95 2.64
C HIS A 285 -7.89 -27.12 2.70
N ASP A 286 -7.84 -25.97 3.39
CA ASP A 286 -8.99 -25.06 3.51
C ASP A 286 -9.28 -24.38 2.18
N LYS A 287 -10.53 -24.02 1.96
CA LYS A 287 -10.96 -23.19 0.84
C LYS A 287 -10.53 -21.75 1.07
N ILE A 288 -10.27 -21.04 -0.02
CA ILE A 288 -9.89 -19.62 0.03
C ILE A 288 -11.05 -18.73 0.50
N LYS A 289 -12.29 -19.17 0.26
CA LYS A 289 -13.54 -18.46 0.62
C LYS A 289 -13.91 -18.72 2.08
#